data_d96f834543bea3081bec3e2dffeaac74
#
_entry.id   d96f834543bea3081bec3e2dffeaac74
#
_cell.length_a   1.000
_cell.length_b   1.000
_cell.length_c   1.000
_cell.angle_alpha   90.00
_cell.angle_beta   90.00
_cell.angle_gamma   90.00
#
_symmetry.space_group_name_H-M   'P 1'
#
loop_
_entity.id
_entity.type
_entity.pdbx_description
1 polymer ?
#
loop_
_entity_poly.entity_id
_entity_poly.type
_entity_poly.pdbx_seq_one_letter_code
_entity_poly.pdbx_strand_id
1 'polypeptide(L)'
;MSLGLFQDFGNYLILQAKQKNESIKLWGAGTARTLRPIWMAEEWEINYELIPIGPRTGETQTEEFSQINPKQKIPAMEHKELKLSESLAICRYLQKNFSSEKIYIPRDEIDIFKEDEWCNFIYGELDETSLYVMRRHYDLKDIYGESPIVVDACRDYFMRQLQVVESHLSSRKTILEDGFGLADIFLMTCLDWAIFYEFSLPDNIAQYRDRITLRTAYQKAMKINYSN
;
A
#
# COMPACT_ATOMS: atom_id res chain seq x y z
N MET A 1 26.23 -26.79 -27.57
CA MET A 1 24.99 -26.20 -27.07
C MET A 1 25.09 -25.50 -25.69
N SER A 2 26.27 -25.13 -25.20
CA SER A 2 26.42 -24.54 -23.84
C SER A 2 26.80 -23.08 -23.77
N LEU A 3 27.21 -22.42 -24.88
CA LEU A 3 27.60 -21.00 -24.85
C LEU A 3 26.41 -20.02 -24.85
N GLY A 4 25.28 -20.37 -25.42
CA GLY A 4 24.11 -19.48 -25.49
C GLY A 4 23.45 -19.23 -24.10
N LEU A 5 23.38 -20.26 -23.28
CA LEU A 5 22.77 -20.18 -21.93
C LEU A 5 23.56 -19.26 -20.96
N PHE A 6 24.88 -19.24 -21.06
CA PHE A 6 25.72 -18.35 -20.23
C PHE A 6 25.66 -16.90 -20.70
N GLN A 7 25.46 -16.64 -21.98
CA GLN A 7 25.32 -15.30 -22.51
C GLN A 7 23.96 -14.68 -22.15
N ASP A 8 22.90 -15.49 -22.17
CA ASP A 8 21.56 -15.06 -21.74
C ASP A 8 21.51 -14.81 -20.23
N PHE A 9 22.19 -15.62 -19.43
CA PHE A 9 22.28 -15.43 -17.98
C PHE A 9 23.12 -14.18 -17.63
N GLY A 10 24.20 -13.94 -18.35
CA GLY A 10 25.02 -12.72 -18.21
C GLY A 10 24.24 -11.45 -18.59
N ASN A 11 23.50 -11.47 -19.67
CA ASN A 11 22.63 -10.38 -20.11
C ASN A 11 21.46 -10.15 -19.14
N TYR A 12 20.89 -11.20 -18.58
CA TYR A 12 19.85 -11.13 -17.57
C TYR A 12 20.37 -10.47 -16.26
N LEU A 13 21.57 -10.86 -15.81
CA LEU A 13 22.22 -10.25 -14.64
C LEU A 13 22.61 -8.79 -14.87
N ILE A 14 23.05 -8.44 -16.07
CA ILE A 14 23.38 -7.06 -16.44
C ILE A 14 22.12 -6.20 -16.55
N LEU A 15 21.01 -6.75 -17.05
CA LEU A 15 19.70 -6.10 -17.07
C LEU A 15 19.18 -5.88 -15.66
N GLN A 16 19.27 -6.86 -14.78
CA GLN A 16 18.91 -6.75 -13.37
C GLN A 16 19.80 -5.72 -12.64
N ALA A 17 21.10 -5.70 -12.90
CA ALA A 17 22.02 -4.72 -12.32
C ALA A 17 21.78 -3.29 -12.86
N LYS A 18 21.39 -3.12 -14.13
CA LYS A 18 20.99 -1.82 -14.69
C LYS A 18 19.67 -1.34 -14.11
N GLN A 19 18.69 -2.22 -13.89
CA GLN A 19 17.43 -1.85 -13.24
C GLN A 19 17.61 -1.42 -11.78
N LYS A 20 18.62 -1.97 -11.08
CA LYS A 20 18.98 -1.57 -9.72
C LYS A 20 19.60 -0.16 -9.63
N ASN A 21 20.10 0.39 -10.72
CA ASN A 21 20.84 1.66 -10.75
C ASN A 21 19.96 2.88 -11.14
N GLU A 22 18.71 2.70 -11.53
CA GLU A 22 17.81 3.81 -11.82
C GLU A 22 16.90 4.05 -10.62
N SER A 23 17.06 5.21 -9.97
CA SER A 23 16.34 5.59 -8.77
C SER A 23 14.85 5.72 -9.04
N ILE A 24 14.03 4.97 -8.26
CA ILE A 24 12.60 5.19 -8.18
C ILE A 24 12.34 6.46 -7.38
N LYS A 25 11.42 7.31 -7.83
CA LYS A 25 10.90 8.41 -7.03
C LYS A 25 9.50 8.08 -6.54
N LEU A 26 9.30 8.19 -5.23
CA LEU A 26 7.99 8.08 -4.60
C LEU A 26 7.55 9.47 -4.15
N TRP A 27 6.40 9.91 -4.64
CA TRP A 27 5.81 11.20 -4.32
C TRP A 27 4.68 11.03 -3.31
N GLY A 28 4.80 11.77 -2.20
CA GLY A 28 3.78 11.82 -1.15
C GLY A 28 4.16 11.11 0.13
N ALA A 29 3.78 11.72 1.26
CA ALA A 29 3.92 11.18 2.61
C ALA A 29 2.72 11.57 3.49
N GLY A 30 2.65 11.04 4.71
CA GLY A 30 1.68 11.43 5.73
C GLY A 30 0.28 10.83 5.58
N THR A 31 0.08 9.82 4.75
CA THR A 31 -1.22 9.15 4.61
C THR A 31 -1.11 7.62 4.64
N ALA A 32 -2.20 6.93 4.96
CA ALA A 32 -2.26 5.47 4.86
C ALA A 32 -1.97 4.97 3.43
N ARG A 33 -2.37 5.74 2.41
CA ARG A 33 -2.17 5.36 1.01
C ARG A 33 -0.73 5.56 0.54
N THR A 34 -0.02 6.57 1.05
CA THR A 34 1.41 6.78 0.76
C THR A 34 2.30 5.78 1.50
N LEU A 35 1.85 5.30 2.66
CA LEU A 35 2.55 4.26 3.42
C LEU A 35 2.71 2.96 2.60
N ARG A 36 1.73 2.57 1.79
CA ARG A 36 1.73 1.31 1.03
C ARG A 36 2.97 1.13 0.14
N PRO A 37 3.24 2.03 -0.83
CA PRO A 37 4.42 1.90 -1.67
C PRO A 37 5.74 2.13 -0.91
N ILE A 38 5.76 2.99 0.11
CA ILE A 38 6.94 3.18 0.96
C ILE A 38 7.25 1.88 1.71
N TRP A 39 6.27 1.27 2.37
CA TRP A 39 6.46 0.01 3.07
C TRP A 39 6.89 -1.13 2.13
N MET A 40 6.25 -1.23 0.97
CA MET A 40 6.66 -2.20 -0.06
C MET A 40 8.12 -2.03 -0.47
N ALA A 41 8.56 -0.79 -0.68
CA ALA A 41 9.95 -0.50 -1.03
C ALA A 41 10.92 -0.87 0.12
N GLU A 42 10.54 -0.65 1.37
CA GLU A 42 11.34 -1.02 2.53
C GLU A 42 11.42 -2.55 2.74
N GLU A 43 10.35 -3.30 2.47
CA GLU A 43 10.38 -4.77 2.54
C GLU A 43 11.34 -5.38 1.52
N TRP A 44 11.49 -4.76 0.36
CA TRP A 44 12.38 -5.24 -0.70
C TRP A 44 13.74 -4.54 -0.72
N GLU A 45 13.99 -3.63 0.23
CA GLU A 45 15.24 -2.85 0.27
C GLU A 45 15.51 -2.15 -1.08
N ILE A 46 14.44 -1.67 -1.72
CA ILE A 46 14.53 -0.91 -2.96
C ILE A 46 15.14 0.45 -2.64
N ASN A 47 16.13 0.86 -3.45
CA ASN A 47 16.64 2.22 -3.38
C ASN A 47 15.65 3.17 -4.07
N TYR A 48 15.11 4.14 -3.34
CA TYR A 48 14.19 5.16 -3.85
C TYR A 48 14.48 6.53 -3.27
N GLU A 49 14.08 7.56 -3.98
CA GLU A 49 14.01 8.94 -3.51
C GLU A 49 12.58 9.23 -3.07
N LEU A 50 12.39 9.67 -1.82
CA LEU A 50 11.09 10.13 -1.34
C LEU A 50 10.97 11.64 -1.53
N ILE A 51 9.89 12.09 -2.19
CA ILE A 51 9.50 13.50 -2.27
C ILE A 51 8.25 13.66 -1.39
N PRO A 52 8.41 14.10 -0.13
CA PRO A 52 7.40 13.95 0.91
C PRO A 52 6.33 15.05 0.88
N ILE A 53 5.75 15.32 -0.29
CA ILE A 53 4.64 16.27 -0.42
C ILE A 53 3.40 15.78 0.32
N GLY A 54 2.68 16.71 0.94
CA GLY A 54 1.47 16.42 1.71
C GLY A 54 0.17 16.56 0.92
N PRO A 55 -0.92 15.91 1.39
CA PRO A 55 -2.24 16.17 0.82
C PRO A 55 -2.76 17.53 1.32
N ARG A 56 -3.34 18.34 0.42
CA ARG A 56 -3.95 19.64 0.76
C ARG A 56 -3.00 20.72 1.30
N THR A 57 -1.72 20.60 1.00
CA THR A 57 -0.69 21.60 1.33
C THR A 57 -0.47 22.63 0.21
N GLY A 58 -1.11 22.43 -0.94
CA GLY A 58 -0.84 23.16 -2.17
C GLY A 58 0.19 22.50 -3.06
N GLU A 59 1.04 21.64 -2.52
CA GLU A 59 2.12 20.98 -3.25
C GLU A 59 1.63 20.07 -4.37
N THR A 60 0.47 19.39 -4.17
CA THR A 60 -0.14 18.55 -5.20
C THR A 60 -0.78 19.33 -6.35
N GLN A 61 -0.95 20.66 -6.23
CA GLN A 61 -1.49 21.56 -7.26
C GLN A 61 -0.41 22.27 -8.07
N THR A 62 0.87 22.06 -7.77
CA THR A 62 1.97 22.66 -8.55
C THR A 62 1.97 22.13 -9.99
N GLU A 63 2.48 22.93 -10.92
CA GLU A 63 2.63 22.53 -12.31
C GLU A 63 3.54 21.28 -12.42
N GLU A 64 4.63 21.26 -11.66
CA GLU A 64 5.56 20.15 -11.59
C GLU A 64 4.85 18.85 -11.23
N PHE A 65 4.11 18.81 -10.11
CA PHE A 65 3.43 17.60 -9.68
C PHE A 65 2.26 17.25 -10.62
N SER A 66 1.58 18.23 -11.20
CA SER A 66 0.49 17.99 -12.17
C SER A 66 0.98 17.27 -13.43
N GLN A 67 2.27 17.46 -13.82
CA GLN A 67 2.90 16.71 -14.90
C GLN A 67 3.25 15.27 -14.51
N ILE A 68 3.40 14.97 -13.22
CA ILE A 68 3.60 13.60 -12.69
C ILE A 68 2.25 12.89 -12.56
N ASN A 69 1.28 13.56 -11.92
CA ASN A 69 -0.06 13.02 -11.75
C ASN A 69 -1.13 14.12 -11.96
N PRO A 70 -1.79 14.16 -13.13
CA PRO A 70 -2.82 15.16 -13.43
C PRO A 70 -4.05 15.06 -12.52
N LYS A 71 -4.23 13.97 -11.78
CA LYS A 71 -5.27 13.84 -10.74
C LYS A 71 -4.95 14.63 -9.47
N GLN A 72 -3.73 15.16 -9.33
CA GLN A 72 -3.27 15.92 -8.16
C GLN A 72 -3.46 15.17 -6.84
N LYS A 73 -3.19 13.86 -6.87
CA LYS A 73 -3.32 12.94 -5.74
C LYS A 73 -2.01 12.19 -5.48
N ILE A 74 -1.76 11.92 -4.20
CA ILE A 74 -0.67 11.06 -3.74
C ILE A 74 -1.22 9.72 -3.23
N PRO A 75 -0.42 8.63 -3.32
CA PRO A 75 0.94 8.56 -3.85
C PRO A 75 1.01 8.62 -5.38
N ALA A 76 2.18 9.02 -5.89
CA ALA A 76 2.59 8.81 -7.28
C ALA A 76 4.03 8.28 -7.31
N MET A 77 4.42 7.69 -8.43
CA MET A 77 5.75 7.11 -8.65
C MET A 77 6.27 7.52 -10.01
N GLU A 78 7.57 7.78 -10.08
CA GLU A 78 8.32 7.85 -11.32
C GLU A 78 9.39 6.76 -11.33
N HIS A 79 9.53 6.08 -12.44
CA HIS A 79 10.65 5.18 -12.71
C HIS A 79 10.92 5.17 -14.20
N LYS A 80 12.10 5.67 -14.62
CA LYS A 80 12.41 5.92 -16.04
C LYS A 80 11.37 6.86 -16.65
N GLU A 81 10.80 6.49 -17.79
CA GLU A 81 9.75 7.23 -18.49
C GLU A 81 8.34 6.96 -17.92
N LEU A 82 8.21 5.99 -17.00
CA LEU A 82 6.93 5.64 -16.43
C LEU A 82 6.57 6.59 -15.29
N LYS A 83 5.37 7.18 -15.38
CA LYS A 83 4.69 7.87 -14.30
C LYS A 83 3.46 7.07 -13.92
N LEU A 84 3.32 6.72 -12.66
CA LEU A 84 2.24 5.86 -12.18
C LEU A 84 1.61 6.46 -10.92
N SER A 85 0.31 6.37 -10.83
CA SER A 85 -0.46 6.72 -9.63
C SER A 85 -1.35 5.55 -9.24
N GLU A 86 -2.08 5.67 -8.14
CA GLU A 86 -2.80 4.63 -7.42
C GLU A 86 -1.87 3.69 -6.65
N SER A 87 -2.05 3.64 -5.33
CA SER A 87 -1.15 2.87 -4.46
C SER A 87 -1.10 1.38 -4.84
N LEU A 88 -2.22 0.80 -5.29
CA LEU A 88 -2.26 -0.59 -5.73
C LEU A 88 -1.43 -0.80 -7.01
N ALA A 89 -1.60 0.08 -8.00
CA ALA A 89 -0.85 -0.02 -9.26
C ALA A 89 0.66 0.16 -9.03
N ILE A 90 1.05 1.09 -8.16
CA ILE A 90 2.44 1.30 -7.77
C ILE A 90 3.01 0.03 -7.10
N CYS A 91 2.30 -0.51 -6.12
CA CYS A 91 2.74 -1.72 -5.42
C CYS A 91 2.81 -2.93 -6.36
N ARG A 92 1.87 -3.09 -7.29
CA ARG A 92 1.94 -4.12 -8.34
C ARG A 92 3.14 -3.96 -9.26
N TYR A 93 3.45 -2.71 -9.62
CA TYR A 93 4.65 -2.44 -10.41
C TYR A 93 5.92 -2.84 -9.66
N LEU A 94 6.03 -2.48 -8.38
CA LEU A 94 7.15 -2.87 -7.53
C LEU A 94 7.23 -4.40 -7.40
N GLN A 95 6.12 -5.07 -7.12
CA GLN A 95 6.02 -6.53 -7.00
C GLN A 95 6.51 -7.24 -8.28
N LYS A 96 6.18 -6.71 -9.45
CA LYS A 96 6.56 -7.32 -10.74
C LYS A 96 8.03 -7.10 -11.12
N ASN A 97 8.60 -5.96 -10.74
CA ASN A 97 9.93 -5.55 -11.23
C ASN A 97 11.05 -5.75 -10.20
N PHE A 98 10.70 -5.96 -8.95
CA PHE A 98 11.66 -6.20 -7.87
C PHE A 98 11.27 -7.48 -7.15
N SER A 99 12.24 -8.33 -6.88
CA SER A 99 12.01 -9.61 -6.20
C SER A 99 12.69 -9.59 -4.83
N SER A 100 12.01 -10.14 -3.85
CA SER A 100 12.56 -10.42 -2.52
C SER A 100 11.91 -11.67 -1.97
N GLU A 101 12.65 -12.45 -1.21
CA GLU A 101 12.11 -13.61 -0.48
C GLU A 101 11.35 -13.20 0.79
N LYS A 102 11.38 -11.90 1.14
CA LYS A 102 10.76 -11.37 2.38
C LYS A 102 9.25 -11.18 2.28
N ILE A 103 8.72 -11.04 1.08
CA ILE A 103 7.29 -10.91 0.79
C ILE A 103 6.88 -12.03 -0.14
N TYR A 104 5.75 -12.66 0.18
CA TYR A 104 5.11 -13.61 -0.71
C TYR A 104 4.61 -12.91 -1.99
N ILE A 105 4.97 -13.47 -3.12
CA ILE A 105 4.52 -13.04 -4.44
C ILE A 105 3.81 -14.22 -5.10
N PRO A 106 2.49 -14.14 -5.34
CA PRO A 106 1.76 -15.17 -6.05
C PRO A 106 2.38 -15.47 -7.41
N ARG A 107 2.50 -16.73 -7.74
CA ARG A 107 3.08 -17.18 -9.02
C ARG A 107 2.09 -17.93 -9.89
N ASP A 108 1.17 -18.65 -9.28
CA ASP A 108 0.09 -19.27 -10.02
C ASP A 108 -1.08 -18.30 -10.22
N GLU A 109 -1.90 -18.60 -11.23
CA GLU A 109 -2.97 -17.72 -11.67
C GLU A 109 -4.08 -17.56 -10.63
N ILE A 110 -4.37 -18.62 -9.87
CA ILE A 110 -5.45 -18.60 -8.86
C ILE A 110 -5.04 -17.70 -7.70
N ASP A 111 -3.81 -17.81 -7.20
CA ASP A 111 -3.31 -16.99 -6.11
C ASP A 111 -3.18 -15.51 -6.50
N ILE A 112 -2.83 -15.24 -7.77
CA ILE A 112 -2.84 -13.85 -8.31
C ILE A 112 -4.25 -13.28 -8.23
N PHE A 113 -5.27 -14.01 -8.66
CA PHE A 113 -6.67 -13.56 -8.59
C PHE A 113 -7.16 -13.43 -7.15
N LYS A 114 -6.71 -14.31 -6.24
CA LYS A 114 -7.03 -14.21 -4.82
C LYS A 114 -6.41 -12.98 -4.17
N GLU A 115 -5.17 -12.65 -4.50
CA GLU A 115 -4.55 -11.41 -4.02
C GLU A 115 -5.26 -10.18 -4.58
N ASP A 116 -5.68 -10.19 -5.85
CA ASP A 116 -6.47 -9.12 -6.45
C ASP A 116 -7.85 -8.98 -5.81
N GLU A 117 -8.54 -10.08 -5.55
CA GLU A 117 -9.83 -10.10 -4.83
C GLU A 117 -9.69 -9.39 -3.47
N TRP A 118 -8.70 -9.78 -2.67
CA TRP A 118 -8.45 -9.17 -1.36
C TRP A 118 -8.03 -7.71 -1.45
N CYS A 119 -7.12 -7.37 -2.35
CA CYS A 119 -6.69 -5.98 -2.52
C CYS A 119 -7.85 -5.06 -2.92
N ASN A 120 -8.72 -5.52 -3.84
CA ASN A 120 -9.89 -4.76 -4.28
C ASN A 120 -10.94 -4.65 -3.17
N PHE A 121 -11.21 -5.73 -2.42
CA PHE A 121 -12.11 -5.70 -1.27
C PHE A 121 -11.61 -4.71 -0.21
N ILE A 122 -10.33 -4.80 0.19
CA ILE A 122 -9.76 -3.91 1.20
C ILE A 122 -9.80 -2.45 0.74
N TYR A 123 -9.40 -2.20 -0.52
CA TYR A 123 -9.40 -0.84 -1.05
C TYR A 123 -10.82 -0.30 -1.24
N GLY A 124 -11.73 -1.09 -1.81
CA GLY A 124 -13.09 -0.65 -2.11
C GLY A 124 -13.94 -0.49 -0.86
N GLU A 125 -13.93 -1.48 0.02
CA GLU A 125 -14.88 -1.54 1.13
C GLU A 125 -14.33 -0.93 2.43
N LEU A 126 -13.08 -1.26 2.79
CA LEU A 126 -12.51 -0.76 4.03
C LEU A 126 -11.92 0.65 3.89
N ASP A 127 -11.17 0.91 2.82
CA ASP A 127 -10.54 2.21 2.60
C ASP A 127 -11.53 3.23 2.04
N GLU A 128 -11.96 3.07 0.77
CA GLU A 128 -12.63 4.14 0.01
C GLU A 128 -14.07 4.36 0.46
N THR A 129 -14.85 3.30 0.63
CA THR A 129 -16.26 3.38 1.01
C THR A 129 -16.46 3.71 2.49
N SER A 130 -15.53 3.30 3.36
CA SER A 130 -15.66 3.49 4.80
C SER A 130 -14.76 4.62 5.33
N LEU A 131 -13.46 4.32 5.53
CA LEU A 131 -12.53 5.22 6.23
C LEU A 131 -12.34 6.55 5.52
N TYR A 132 -12.31 6.55 4.17
CA TYR A 132 -12.13 7.79 3.42
C TYR A 132 -13.40 8.64 3.37
N VAL A 133 -14.58 8.03 3.28
CA VAL A 133 -15.86 8.77 3.37
C VAL A 133 -16.03 9.34 4.78
N MET A 134 -15.74 8.54 5.81
CA MET A 134 -15.74 9.01 7.20
C MET A 134 -14.80 10.20 7.39
N ARG A 135 -13.58 10.14 6.88
CA ARG A 135 -12.62 11.25 6.91
C ARG A 135 -13.17 12.53 6.30
N ARG A 136 -13.89 12.44 5.18
CA ARG A 136 -14.46 13.63 4.52
C ARG A 136 -15.40 14.40 5.43
N HIS A 137 -16.23 13.69 6.20
CA HIS A 137 -17.30 14.28 7.00
C HIS A 137 -16.93 14.47 8.48
N TYR A 138 -15.73 14.02 8.88
CA TYR A 138 -15.16 14.20 10.21
C TYR A 138 -13.95 15.15 10.19
N ASP A 139 -12.77 14.71 9.68
CA ASP A 139 -11.55 15.53 9.68
C ASP A 139 -11.60 16.68 8.67
N LEU A 140 -12.27 16.50 7.56
CA LEU A 140 -12.33 17.41 6.43
C LEU A 140 -13.71 18.09 6.31
N LYS A 141 -14.42 18.19 7.41
CA LYS A 141 -15.76 18.76 7.48
C LYS A 141 -15.87 20.20 6.97
N ASP A 142 -14.82 20.98 7.13
CA ASP A 142 -14.76 22.37 6.63
C ASP A 142 -14.71 22.44 5.09
N ILE A 143 -14.33 21.33 4.43
CA ILE A 143 -14.27 21.22 2.97
C ILE A 143 -15.51 20.52 2.40
N TYR A 144 -15.95 19.43 3.06
CA TYR A 144 -16.97 18.53 2.51
C TYR A 144 -18.31 18.60 3.26
N GLY A 145 -18.38 19.36 4.35
CA GLY A 145 -19.54 19.41 5.24
C GLY A 145 -19.50 18.35 6.33
N GLU A 146 -19.89 18.74 7.55
CA GLU A 146 -20.04 17.84 8.68
C GLU A 146 -21.26 16.94 8.51
N SER A 147 -21.13 15.65 8.76
CA SER A 147 -22.27 14.73 8.71
C SER A 147 -22.06 13.54 9.68
N PRO A 148 -22.47 13.68 10.96
CA PRO A 148 -22.35 12.60 11.95
C PRO A 148 -23.04 11.31 11.50
N ILE A 149 -24.20 11.41 10.85
CA ILE A 149 -24.95 10.24 10.35
C ILE A 149 -24.15 9.45 9.31
N VAL A 150 -23.38 10.13 8.44
CA VAL A 150 -22.50 9.49 7.47
C VAL A 150 -21.31 8.85 8.17
N VAL A 151 -20.73 9.54 9.16
CA VAL A 151 -19.61 9.01 9.96
C VAL A 151 -20.03 7.73 10.67
N ASP A 152 -21.19 7.71 11.34
CA ASP A 152 -21.71 6.53 12.04
C ASP A 152 -22.01 5.39 11.06
N ALA A 153 -22.66 5.68 9.93
CA ALA A 153 -22.95 4.68 8.90
C ALA A 153 -21.68 4.05 8.33
N CYS A 154 -20.62 4.85 8.10
CA CYS A 154 -19.32 4.35 7.63
C CYS A 154 -18.64 3.50 8.69
N ARG A 155 -18.73 3.88 9.96
CA ARG A 155 -18.20 3.10 11.09
C ARG A 155 -18.87 1.72 11.17
N ASP A 156 -20.19 1.68 11.13
CA ASP A 156 -20.96 0.43 11.17
C ASP A 156 -20.65 -0.44 9.94
N TYR A 157 -20.55 0.17 8.78
CA TYR A 157 -20.21 -0.55 7.55
C TYR A 157 -18.81 -1.15 7.63
N PHE A 158 -17.82 -0.38 8.04
CA PHE A 158 -16.45 -0.85 8.24
C PHE A 158 -16.40 -2.06 9.17
N MET A 159 -17.02 -1.97 10.34
CA MET A 159 -17.04 -3.06 11.32
C MET A 159 -17.73 -4.31 10.79
N ARG A 160 -18.79 -4.17 10.00
CA ARG A 160 -19.45 -5.30 9.34
C ARG A 160 -18.55 -5.97 8.31
N GLN A 161 -17.85 -5.20 7.45
CA GLN A 161 -16.92 -5.74 6.48
C GLN A 161 -15.70 -6.37 7.16
N LEU A 162 -15.26 -5.81 8.28
CA LEU A 162 -14.15 -6.34 9.06
C LEU A 162 -14.42 -7.75 9.62
N GLN A 163 -15.68 -8.15 9.81
CA GLN A 163 -16.04 -9.52 10.22
C GLN A 163 -15.64 -10.57 9.16
N VAL A 164 -15.61 -10.20 7.88
CA VAL A 164 -15.09 -11.08 6.82
C VAL A 164 -13.60 -11.37 7.05
N VAL A 165 -12.84 -10.32 7.36
CA VAL A 165 -11.41 -10.42 7.67
C VAL A 165 -11.19 -11.22 8.96
N GLU A 166 -11.97 -10.94 10.01
CA GLU A 166 -11.91 -11.65 11.30
C GLU A 166 -12.10 -13.15 11.11
N SER A 167 -13.14 -13.54 10.37
CA SER A 167 -13.42 -14.95 10.07
C SER A 167 -12.30 -15.59 9.27
N HIS A 168 -11.74 -14.88 8.30
CA HIS A 168 -10.65 -15.35 7.46
C HIS A 168 -9.37 -15.59 8.27
N LEU A 169 -9.02 -14.67 9.16
CA LEU A 169 -7.82 -14.75 10.00
C LEU A 169 -7.95 -15.70 11.19
N SER A 170 -9.12 -16.26 11.45
CA SER A 170 -9.33 -17.22 12.56
C SER A 170 -8.47 -18.48 12.43
N SER A 171 -8.11 -18.86 11.20
CA SER A 171 -7.28 -20.02 10.90
C SER A 171 -6.01 -19.70 10.11
N ARG A 172 -5.74 -18.43 9.82
CA ARG A 172 -4.62 -17.97 8.99
C ARG A 172 -3.76 -16.94 9.69
N LYS A 173 -2.49 -16.92 9.33
CA LYS A 173 -1.54 -15.90 9.84
C LYS A 173 -1.41 -14.68 8.95
N THR A 174 -1.77 -14.83 7.67
CA THR A 174 -1.67 -13.82 6.61
C THR A 174 -2.88 -13.95 5.69
N ILE A 175 -3.11 -12.97 4.83
CA ILE A 175 -4.27 -12.96 3.92
C ILE A 175 -4.15 -14.10 2.91
N LEU A 176 -2.99 -14.34 2.33
CA LEU A 176 -2.73 -15.53 1.54
C LEU A 176 -2.01 -16.60 2.39
N GLU A 177 -2.24 -17.87 2.09
CA GLU A 177 -1.72 -18.97 2.94
C GLU A 177 -0.19 -19.03 2.98
N ASP A 178 0.46 -18.69 1.87
CA ASP A 178 1.91 -18.87 1.70
C ASP A 178 2.76 -17.75 2.31
N GLY A 179 2.14 -16.69 2.83
CA GLY A 179 2.89 -15.70 3.58
C GLY A 179 2.42 -14.26 3.43
N PHE A 180 3.14 -13.37 4.11
CA PHE A 180 2.90 -11.94 4.10
C PHE A 180 3.09 -11.35 2.68
N GLY A 181 2.07 -10.71 2.15
CA GLY A 181 2.03 -10.21 0.79
C GLY A 181 1.42 -8.81 0.65
N LEU A 182 1.09 -8.44 -0.57
CA LEU A 182 0.53 -7.14 -0.92
C LEU A 182 -0.82 -6.89 -0.21
N ALA A 183 -1.68 -7.88 -0.16
CA ALA A 183 -2.98 -7.75 0.52
C ALA A 183 -2.83 -7.45 2.02
N ASP A 184 -1.80 -8.00 2.67
CA ASP A 184 -1.50 -7.71 4.07
C ASP A 184 -1.04 -6.26 4.28
N ILE A 185 -0.21 -5.71 3.38
CA ILE A 185 0.17 -4.29 3.41
C ILE A 185 -1.07 -3.40 3.32
N PHE A 186 -2.00 -3.74 2.42
CA PHE A 186 -3.24 -2.98 2.23
C PHE A 186 -4.12 -3.05 3.48
N LEU A 187 -4.33 -4.25 4.01
CA LEU A 187 -5.12 -4.43 5.22
C LEU A 187 -4.55 -3.66 6.39
N MET A 188 -3.25 -3.81 6.66
CA MET A 188 -2.60 -3.15 7.79
C MET A 188 -2.74 -1.63 7.74
N THR A 189 -2.62 -1.01 6.56
CA THR A 189 -2.79 0.45 6.45
C THR A 189 -4.22 0.91 6.76
N CYS A 190 -5.22 0.08 6.49
CA CYS A 190 -6.61 0.35 6.90
C CYS A 190 -6.82 0.12 8.41
N LEU A 191 -6.20 -0.92 8.99
CA LEU A 191 -6.30 -1.18 10.43
C LEU A 191 -5.64 -0.07 11.26
N ASP A 192 -4.47 0.42 10.84
CA ASP A 192 -3.81 1.56 11.50
C ASP A 192 -4.66 2.82 11.41
N TRP A 193 -5.30 3.05 10.27
CA TRP A 193 -6.21 4.17 10.10
C TRP A 193 -7.48 4.02 10.95
N ALA A 194 -8.01 2.81 11.06
CA ALA A 194 -9.15 2.52 11.94
C ALA A 194 -8.80 2.78 13.42
N ILE A 195 -7.62 2.34 13.88
CA ILE A 195 -7.15 2.63 15.24
C ILE A 195 -6.98 4.13 15.49
N PHE A 196 -6.51 4.89 14.51
CA PHE A 196 -6.46 6.35 14.62
C PHE A 196 -7.84 6.97 14.87
N TYR A 197 -8.92 6.33 14.36
CA TYR A 197 -10.30 6.70 14.63
C TYR A 197 -10.94 5.93 15.82
N GLU A 198 -10.11 5.33 16.67
CA GLU A 198 -10.53 4.65 17.90
C GLU A 198 -11.49 3.46 17.67
N PHE A 199 -11.34 2.77 16.53
CA PHE A 199 -12.04 1.50 16.33
C PHE A 199 -11.45 0.40 17.22
N SER A 200 -12.33 -0.37 17.85
CA SER A 200 -11.93 -1.61 18.53
C SER A 200 -11.82 -2.73 17.52
N LEU A 201 -10.62 -3.29 17.35
CA LEU A 201 -10.40 -4.40 16.43
C LEU A 201 -10.85 -5.73 17.07
N PRO A 202 -11.50 -6.64 16.32
CA PRO A 202 -11.74 -8.02 16.75
C PRO A 202 -10.45 -8.77 17.08
N ASP A 203 -10.56 -9.84 17.87
CA ASP A 203 -9.41 -10.51 18.52
C ASP A 203 -8.39 -11.08 17.53
N ASN A 204 -8.84 -11.80 16.48
CA ASN A 204 -7.91 -12.37 15.49
C ASN A 204 -7.19 -11.28 14.70
N ILE A 205 -7.90 -10.19 14.35
CA ILE A 205 -7.34 -9.03 13.67
C ILE A 205 -6.35 -8.30 14.58
N ALA A 206 -6.66 -8.11 15.86
CA ALA A 206 -5.74 -7.51 16.82
C ALA A 206 -4.44 -8.31 16.93
N GLN A 207 -4.53 -9.63 17.11
CA GLN A 207 -3.37 -10.53 17.14
C GLN A 207 -2.60 -10.53 15.81
N TYR A 208 -3.29 -10.50 14.68
CA TYR A 208 -2.68 -10.37 13.36
C TYR A 208 -1.88 -9.07 13.27
N ARG A 209 -2.48 -7.94 13.61
CA ARG A 209 -1.83 -6.64 13.61
C ARG A 209 -0.59 -6.61 14.50
N ASP A 210 -0.69 -7.12 15.71
CA ASP A 210 0.43 -7.20 16.66
C ASP A 210 1.64 -7.92 16.06
N ARG A 211 1.42 -9.04 15.36
CA ARG A 211 2.50 -9.76 14.66
C ARG A 211 3.12 -8.94 13.53
N ILE A 212 2.30 -8.25 12.73
CA ILE A 212 2.79 -7.50 11.56
C ILE A 212 3.54 -6.24 11.99
N THR A 213 3.14 -5.58 13.08
CA THR A 213 3.84 -4.38 13.61
C THR A 213 5.28 -4.66 14.06
N LEU A 214 5.64 -5.92 14.30
CA LEU A 214 7.02 -6.31 14.64
C LEU A 214 7.96 -6.35 13.42
N ARG A 215 7.45 -6.23 12.19
CA ARG A 215 8.29 -6.21 10.98
C ARG A 215 9.14 -4.94 10.94
N THR A 216 10.44 -5.11 10.81
CA THR A 216 11.39 -3.99 10.76
C THR A 216 11.07 -3.01 9.62
N ALA A 217 10.68 -3.54 8.45
CA ALA A 217 10.33 -2.72 7.30
C ALA A 217 9.05 -1.90 7.56
N TYR A 218 8.04 -2.45 8.24
CA TYR A 218 6.87 -1.70 8.68
C TYR A 218 7.24 -0.53 9.59
N GLN A 219 8.02 -0.78 10.64
CA GLN A 219 8.45 0.24 11.60
C GLN A 219 9.25 1.36 10.93
N LYS A 220 10.13 0.98 9.98
CA LYS A 220 10.89 1.94 9.19
C LYS A 220 10.00 2.77 8.28
N ALA A 221 9.08 2.13 7.55
CA ALA A 221 8.13 2.80 6.67
C ALA A 221 7.20 3.76 7.43
N MET A 222 6.69 3.35 8.59
CA MET A 222 5.89 4.20 9.47
C MET A 222 6.64 5.47 9.87
N LYS A 223 7.89 5.31 10.30
CA LYS A 223 8.76 6.45 10.64
C LYS A 223 8.97 7.36 9.43
N ILE A 224 9.31 6.81 8.27
CA ILE A 224 9.55 7.59 7.05
C ILE A 224 8.28 8.34 6.61
N ASN A 225 7.13 7.65 6.60
CA ASN A 225 5.88 8.24 6.10
C ASN A 225 5.29 9.33 7.01
N TYR A 226 5.50 9.24 8.34
CA TYR A 226 4.87 10.12 9.31
C TYR A 226 5.85 11.02 10.09
N SER A 227 7.13 11.09 9.69
CA SER A 227 8.15 11.93 10.36
C SER A 227 8.23 13.36 9.81
N ASN A 228 7.33 13.77 8.94
CA ASN A 228 7.32 15.11 8.32
C ASN A 228 6.21 15.99 8.91
#